data_2a59857f46dee2e6e0e135971ac99721
#
_entry.id   2a59857f46dee2e6e0e135971ac99721
#
_cell.length_a   1.000
_cell.length_b   1.000
_cell.length_c   1.000
_cell.angle_alpha   90.00
_cell.angle_beta   90.00
_cell.angle_gamma   90.00
#
_symmetry.space_group_name_H-M   'P 1'
#
loop_
_entity.id
_entity.type
_entity.pdbx_description
1 polymer ?
#
loop_
_entity_poly.entity_id
_entity_poly.type
_entity_poly.pdbx_seq_one_letter_code
_entity_poly.pdbx_strand_id
1 'polypeptide(L)'
;MDRKKFQVTISFEIDDEINALIPAHRKYINTLINGAVIDHYAVSLESKRIWITINAEDKAAVDEYLAKSPLFKFWIYEIDELFVLDGLTYRLPHLQLN
;
A
#
# COMPACT_ATOMS: atom_id res chain seq x y z
N MET A 1 -21.17 -3.97 2.13
CA MET A 1 -20.21 -3.22 2.93
C MET A 1 -19.22 -2.52 2.02
N ASP A 2 -19.15 -1.22 2.13
CA ASP A 2 -18.34 -0.46 1.19
C ASP A 2 -16.89 -0.42 1.65
N ARG A 3 -15.99 -0.73 0.73
CA ARG A 3 -14.57 -0.59 0.98
C ARG A 3 -14.13 0.80 0.53
N LYS A 4 -13.18 1.34 1.26
CA LYS A 4 -12.62 2.64 0.97
C LYS A 4 -11.22 2.46 0.39
N LYS A 5 -10.72 3.52 -0.21
CA LYS A 5 -9.36 3.55 -0.75
C LYS A 5 -8.47 4.34 0.19
N PHE A 6 -7.30 3.82 0.44
CA PHE A 6 -6.32 4.48 1.30
C PHE A 6 -4.99 4.55 0.60
N GLN A 7 -4.30 5.66 0.79
CA GLN A 7 -2.92 5.82 0.34
C GLN A 7 -2.02 5.63 1.56
N VAL A 8 -1.10 4.67 1.46
CA VAL A 8 -0.11 4.46 2.50
C VAL A 8 1.21 4.99 1.98
N THR A 9 1.83 5.86 2.75
CA THR A 9 3.15 6.40 2.43
C THR A 9 4.13 5.88 3.47
N ILE A 10 5.11 5.10 3.03
CA ILE A 10 6.05 4.40 3.90
C ILE A 10 7.44 4.94 3.68
N SER A 11 8.17 5.19 4.76
CA SER A 11 9.59 5.50 4.71
C SER A 11 10.38 4.31 5.23
N PHE A 12 11.51 4.02 4.60
CA PHE A 12 12.32 2.88 4.99
C PHE A 12 13.81 3.16 4.75
N GLU A 13 14.65 2.37 5.40
CA GLU A 13 16.09 2.35 5.13
C GLU A 13 16.44 1.02 4.50
N ILE A 14 17.59 0.97 3.82
CA ILE A 14 18.04 -0.25 3.19
C ILE A 14 19.28 -0.75 3.90
N ASP A 15 19.28 -2.02 4.29
CA ASP A 15 20.45 -2.68 4.82
C ASP A 15 20.37 -4.17 4.46
N ASP A 16 21.37 -4.94 4.90
CA ASP A 16 21.43 -6.35 4.52
C ASP A 16 20.26 -7.14 5.10
N GLU A 17 19.81 -6.79 6.29
CA GLU A 17 18.68 -7.49 6.92
C GLU A 17 17.41 -7.27 6.12
N ILE A 18 17.15 -6.03 5.71
CA ILE A 18 15.98 -5.72 4.90
C ILE A 18 16.06 -6.40 3.56
N ASN A 19 17.24 -6.37 2.92
CA ASN A 19 17.41 -7.01 1.62
C ASN A 19 17.10 -8.50 1.67
N ALA A 20 17.46 -9.16 2.76
CA ALA A 20 17.19 -10.59 2.90
C ALA A 20 15.71 -10.90 3.00
N LEU A 21 14.89 -9.94 3.43
CA LEU A 21 13.45 -10.12 3.61
C LEU A 21 12.63 -9.73 2.39
N ILE A 22 13.26 -9.09 1.39
CA ILE A 22 12.53 -8.59 0.22
C ILE A 22 11.79 -9.70 -0.53
N PRO A 23 12.37 -10.87 -0.79
CA PRO A 23 11.62 -11.90 -1.53
C PRO A 23 10.32 -12.31 -0.84
N ALA A 24 10.34 -12.50 0.48
CA ALA A 24 9.13 -12.86 1.22
C ALA A 24 8.12 -11.71 1.20
N HIS A 25 8.61 -10.48 1.33
CA HIS A 25 7.74 -9.31 1.24
C HIS A 25 7.08 -9.21 -0.13
N ARG A 26 7.85 -9.39 -1.21
CA ARG A 26 7.29 -9.33 -2.56
C ARG A 26 6.21 -10.38 -2.77
N LYS A 27 6.42 -11.57 -2.23
CA LYS A 27 5.44 -12.64 -2.34
C LYS A 27 4.14 -12.24 -1.66
N TYR A 28 4.24 -11.65 -0.47
CA TYR A 28 3.05 -11.20 0.26
C TYR A 28 2.33 -10.09 -0.49
N ILE A 29 3.06 -9.09 -1.00
CA ILE A 29 2.46 -7.99 -1.77
C ILE A 29 1.74 -8.53 -3.00
N ASN A 30 2.34 -9.47 -3.72
CA ASN A 30 1.70 -10.06 -4.88
C ASN A 30 0.39 -10.76 -4.53
N THR A 31 0.34 -11.41 -3.37
CA THR A 31 -0.91 -12.03 -2.89
C THR A 31 -2.00 -10.97 -2.72
N LEU A 32 -1.65 -9.81 -2.16
CA LEU A 32 -2.64 -8.75 -1.95
C LEU A 32 -3.06 -8.09 -3.26
N ILE A 33 -2.14 -7.97 -4.22
CA ILE A 33 -2.48 -7.43 -5.53
C ILE A 33 -3.44 -8.39 -6.24
N ASN A 34 -3.11 -9.67 -6.24
CA ASN A 34 -3.93 -10.68 -6.90
C ASN A 34 -5.32 -10.80 -6.27
N GLY A 35 -5.41 -10.52 -4.97
CA GLY A 35 -6.68 -10.54 -4.24
C GLY A 35 -7.45 -9.24 -4.29
N ALA A 36 -7.01 -8.27 -5.10
CA ALA A 36 -7.64 -6.96 -5.24
C ALA A 36 -7.68 -6.16 -3.95
N VAL A 37 -6.77 -6.44 -3.03
CA VAL A 37 -6.59 -5.63 -1.83
C VAL A 37 -5.72 -4.42 -2.15
N ILE A 38 -4.65 -4.62 -2.90
CA ILE A 38 -3.76 -3.55 -3.33
C ILE A 38 -4.02 -3.24 -4.80
N ASP A 39 -4.27 -1.96 -5.09
CA ASP A 39 -4.44 -1.48 -6.46
C ASP A 39 -3.09 -1.13 -7.10
N HIS A 40 -2.25 -0.42 -6.35
CA HIS A 40 -0.97 0.06 -6.85
C HIS A 40 0.08 -0.07 -5.76
N TYR A 41 1.28 -0.39 -6.18
CA TYR A 41 2.43 -0.54 -5.30
C TYR A 41 3.64 0.02 -6.02
N ALA A 42 4.25 1.05 -5.44
CA ALA A 42 5.39 1.71 -6.06
C ALA A 42 6.49 1.92 -5.03
N VAL A 43 7.73 1.73 -5.45
CA VAL A 43 8.90 1.91 -4.59
C VAL A 43 9.86 2.87 -5.28
N SER A 44 10.35 3.85 -4.53
CA SER A 44 11.43 4.72 -4.99
C SER A 44 12.64 4.47 -4.10
N LEU A 45 13.74 4.02 -4.72
CA LEU A 45 15.00 3.87 -4.01
C LEU A 45 15.65 5.24 -3.78
N GLU A 46 15.38 6.17 -4.67
CA GLU A 46 15.91 7.52 -4.55
C GLU A 46 15.44 8.21 -3.29
N SER A 47 14.13 8.14 -3.03
CA SER A 47 13.55 8.78 -1.85
C SER A 47 13.38 7.84 -0.67
N LYS A 48 13.63 6.54 -0.88
CA LYS A 48 13.46 5.49 0.13
C LYS A 48 12.03 5.47 0.65
N ARG A 49 11.09 5.44 -0.29
CA ARG A 49 9.67 5.44 0.02
C ARG A 49 8.93 4.39 -0.76
N ILE A 50 7.86 3.92 -0.15
CA ILE A 50 6.91 3.01 -0.77
C ILE A 50 5.54 3.68 -0.72
N TRP A 51 4.81 3.62 -1.82
CA TRP A 51 3.43 4.10 -1.87
C TRP A 51 2.54 2.94 -2.22
N ILE A 52 1.51 2.72 -1.40
CA ILE A 52 0.57 1.63 -1.61
C ILE A 52 -0.83 2.22 -1.62
N THR A 53 -1.62 1.91 -2.65
CA THR A 53 -3.03 2.22 -2.66
C THR A 53 -3.77 0.94 -2.33
N ILE A 54 -4.54 0.95 -1.24
CA ILE A 54 -5.10 -0.26 -0.66
C ILE A 54 -6.59 -0.09 -0.39
N ASN A 55 -7.34 -1.17 -0.56
CA ASN A 55 -8.78 -1.22 -0.31
C ASN A 55 -9.02 -1.84 1.06
N ALA A 56 -9.78 -1.15 1.89
CA ALA A 56 -10.08 -1.66 3.23
C ALA A 56 -11.31 -0.95 3.78
N GLU A 57 -11.85 -1.46 4.88
CA GLU A 57 -13.01 -0.84 5.51
C GLU A 57 -12.63 0.40 6.32
N ASP A 58 -11.46 0.37 6.93
CA ASP A 58 -10.99 1.47 7.76
C ASP A 58 -9.47 1.39 7.89
N LYS A 59 -8.90 2.38 8.61
CA LYS A 59 -7.45 2.43 8.78
C LYS A 59 -6.93 1.26 9.62
N ALA A 60 -7.72 0.77 10.57
CA ALA A 60 -7.31 -0.37 11.38
C ALA A 60 -7.10 -1.61 10.51
N ALA A 61 -7.98 -1.81 9.51
CA ALA A 61 -7.82 -2.92 8.58
C ALA A 61 -6.57 -2.76 7.72
N VAL A 62 -6.25 -1.52 7.34
CA VAL A 62 -5.01 -1.25 6.59
C VAL A 62 -3.81 -1.63 7.44
N ASP A 63 -3.79 -1.23 8.73
CA ASP A 63 -2.70 -1.60 9.63
C ASP A 63 -2.53 -3.11 9.71
N GLU A 64 -3.63 -3.86 9.75
CA GLU A 64 -3.56 -5.31 9.82
C GLU A 64 -2.90 -5.90 8.58
N TYR A 65 -3.23 -5.37 7.40
CA TYR A 65 -2.59 -5.84 6.17
C TYR A 65 -1.10 -5.54 6.19
N LEU A 66 -0.71 -4.32 6.60
CA LEU A 66 0.69 -3.94 6.61
C LEU A 66 1.49 -4.76 7.61
N ALA A 67 0.88 -5.08 8.77
CA ALA A 67 1.56 -5.79 9.84
C ALA A 67 1.97 -7.21 9.47
N LYS A 68 1.38 -7.77 8.42
CA LYS A 68 1.72 -9.13 7.98
C LYS A 68 2.94 -9.16 7.07
N SER A 69 3.45 -8.01 6.67
CA SER A 69 4.68 -7.98 5.88
C SER A 69 5.88 -8.24 6.77
N PRO A 70 6.86 -9.03 6.30
CA PRO A 70 8.09 -9.22 7.08
C PRO A 70 8.90 -7.95 7.24
N LEU A 71 8.61 -6.91 6.44
CA LEU A 71 9.32 -5.64 6.54
C LEU A 71 8.64 -4.65 7.49
N PHE A 72 7.46 -4.98 8.01
CA PHE A 72 6.64 -4.04 8.76
C PHE A 72 7.40 -3.33 9.90
N LYS A 73 8.20 -4.07 10.63
CA LYS A 73 8.89 -3.51 11.80
C LYS A 73 9.93 -2.46 11.44
N PHE A 74 10.30 -2.37 10.16
CA PHE A 74 11.29 -1.39 9.70
C PHE A 74 10.63 -0.14 9.13
N TRP A 75 9.31 -0.06 9.11
CA TRP A 75 8.59 1.00 8.41
C TRP A 75 8.14 2.10 9.35
N ILE A 76 8.21 3.33 8.86
CA ILE A 76 7.49 4.47 9.41
C ILE A 76 6.50 4.86 8.32
N TYR A 77 5.22 4.95 8.66
CA TYR A 77 4.22 5.14 7.61
C TYR A 77 3.05 5.98 8.08
N GLU A 78 2.34 6.52 7.10
CA GLU A 78 1.10 7.27 7.29
C GLU A 78 0.03 6.68 6.38
N ILE A 79 -1.21 6.73 6.84
CA ILE A 79 -2.36 6.24 6.10
C ILE A 79 -3.31 7.40 5.90
N ASP A 80 -3.66 7.68 4.64
CA ASP A 80 -4.63 8.71 4.30
C ASP A 80 -5.80 8.08 3.57
N GLU A 81 -7.02 8.41 4.00
CA GLU A 81 -8.19 8.00 3.26
C GLU A 81 -8.32 8.88 2.03
N LEU A 82 -8.53 8.27 0.86
CA LEU A 82 -8.61 9.00 -0.39
C LEU A 82 -10.04 9.38 -0.69
N PHE A 83 -10.26 10.66 -0.99
CA PHE A 83 -11.55 11.15 -1.43
C PHE A 83 -11.68 11.02 -2.95
N VAL A 84 -10.60 11.29 -3.68
CA VAL A 84 -10.55 11.17 -5.13
C VAL A 84 -9.35 10.33 -5.51
N LEU A 85 -9.58 9.36 -6.39
CA LEU A 85 -8.51 8.59 -6.99
C LEU A 85 -8.88 8.34 -8.45
N ASP A 86 -8.20 9.01 -9.35
CA ASP A 86 -8.40 8.87 -10.79
C ASP A 86 -7.11 8.35 -11.42
N GLY A 87 -7.27 7.56 -12.44
CA GLY A 87 -6.13 7.06 -13.18
C GLY A 87 -6.58 6.65 -14.57
N LEU A 88 -5.64 6.16 -15.34
CA LEU A 88 -5.92 5.76 -16.71
C LEU A 88 -6.96 4.64 -16.77
N THR A 89 -6.90 3.71 -15.81
CA THR A 89 -7.78 2.54 -15.80
C THR A 89 -8.68 2.50 -14.57
N TYR A 90 -8.74 3.59 -13.79
CA TYR A 90 -9.47 3.56 -12.55
C TYR A 90 -10.00 4.93 -12.14
N ARG A 91 -11.23 4.96 -11.61
CA ARG A 91 -11.84 6.15 -11.03
C ARG A 91 -12.75 5.75 -9.87
N LEU A 92 -12.81 6.61 -8.86
CA LEU A 92 -13.82 6.46 -7.83
C LEU A 92 -15.16 6.89 -8.40
N PRO A 93 -16.16 6.00 -8.44
CA PRO A 93 -17.39 6.28 -9.19
C PRO A 93 -18.15 7.51 -8.73
N HIS A 94 -18.13 7.82 -7.44
CA HIS A 94 -18.90 8.93 -6.90
C HIS A 94 -18.26 10.29 -7.15
N LEU A 95 -17.14 10.33 -7.86
CA LEU A 95 -16.42 11.57 -8.13
C LEU A 95 -16.20 11.75 -9.63
N GLN A 96 -17.22 11.51 -10.39
CA GLN A 96 -17.15 11.71 -11.83
C GLN A 96 -17.19 13.18 -12.14
N LEU A 97 -16.02 13.78 -12.27
CA LEU A 97 -15.86 15.18 -12.60
C LEU A 97 -15.63 15.30 -14.10
N ASN A 98 -16.46 16.03 -14.75
CA ASN A 98 -16.31 16.19 -16.19
C ASN A 98 -16.13 17.63 -16.54
#